data_8e43774712dd0a1de736cb702369235c
#
_entry.id   8e43774712dd0a1de736cb702369235c
#
_cell.length_a   1.000
_cell.length_b   1.000
_cell.length_c   1.000
_cell.angle_alpha   90.00
_cell.angle_beta   90.00
_cell.angle_gamma   90.00
#
_symmetry.space_group_name_H-M   'P 1'
#
loop_
_entity.id
_entity.type
_entity.pdbx_description
1 polymer ?
#
loop_
_entity_poly.entity_id
_entity_poly.type
_entity_poly.pdbx_seq_one_letter_code
_entity_poly.pdbx_strand_id
1 'polypeptide(L)'
;MAKRILIAEDDPGSREIITTLAMRQGYDVVAVTDGVDLLTAFANERFDLIITDLMMANLNGASATEIMKMQGNTVPVIALTALSPEGIHLVKDKFTKIYYKPCNYKDLFEYVESLIGK
;
A
#
# COMPACT_ATOMS: atom_id res chain seq x y z
N MET A 1 1.43 -18.93 9.93
CA MET A 1 1.47 -18.52 8.51
C MET A 1 1.90 -17.08 8.40
N ALA A 2 2.65 -16.75 7.37
CA ALA A 2 3.09 -15.38 7.18
C ALA A 2 1.91 -14.46 6.85
N LYS A 3 1.95 -13.23 7.36
CA LYS A 3 1.01 -12.19 6.97
C LYS A 3 1.28 -11.79 5.52
N ARG A 4 0.24 -11.42 4.80
CA ARG A 4 0.32 -11.11 3.37
C ARG A 4 0.09 -9.62 3.14
N ILE A 5 1.01 -9.02 2.37
CA ILE A 5 0.96 -7.59 2.02
C ILE A 5 0.83 -7.43 0.52
N LEU A 6 -0.14 -6.62 0.10
CA LEU A 6 -0.31 -6.22 -1.29
C LEU A 6 0.31 -4.83 -1.46
N ILE A 7 1.26 -4.73 -2.39
CA ILE A 7 1.99 -3.48 -2.64
C ILE A 7 1.69 -3.01 -4.07
N ALA A 8 1.24 -1.78 -4.21
CA ALA A 8 1.01 -1.15 -5.51
C ALA A 8 1.97 0.02 -5.68
N GLU A 9 2.89 -0.09 -6.63
CA GLU A 9 3.92 0.90 -6.91
C GLU A 9 4.34 0.80 -8.37
N ASP A 10 4.21 1.87 -9.14
CA ASP A 10 4.53 1.85 -10.56
C ASP A 10 6.02 2.07 -10.84
N ASP A 11 6.78 2.71 -9.95
CA ASP A 11 8.22 2.86 -10.12
C ASP A 11 8.95 1.54 -9.83
N PRO A 12 9.67 0.96 -10.82
CA PRO A 12 10.30 -0.34 -10.62
C PRO A 12 11.33 -0.36 -9.48
N GLY A 13 12.11 0.71 -9.33
CA GLY A 13 13.12 0.80 -8.28
C GLY A 13 12.50 0.83 -6.90
N SER A 14 11.50 1.69 -6.71
CA SER A 14 10.78 1.79 -5.43
C SER A 14 10.05 0.49 -5.11
N ARG A 15 9.42 -0.12 -6.11
CA ARG A 15 8.70 -1.38 -5.94
C ARG A 15 9.64 -2.49 -5.49
N GLU A 16 10.82 -2.60 -6.11
CA GLU A 16 11.80 -3.60 -5.73
C GLU A 16 12.30 -3.41 -4.30
N ILE A 17 12.60 -2.16 -3.91
CA ILE A 17 13.09 -1.86 -2.57
C ILE A 17 12.06 -2.25 -1.52
N ILE A 18 10.84 -1.76 -1.64
CA ILE A 18 9.83 -2.01 -0.61
C ILE A 18 9.44 -3.49 -0.54
N THR A 19 9.35 -4.15 -1.70
CA THR A 19 9.06 -5.59 -1.76
C THR A 19 10.14 -6.40 -1.07
N THR A 20 11.41 -6.11 -1.37
CA THR A 20 12.55 -6.80 -0.76
C THR A 20 12.56 -6.62 0.76
N LEU A 21 12.34 -5.39 1.24
CA LEU A 21 12.33 -5.11 2.67
C LEU A 21 11.17 -5.82 3.38
N ALA A 22 9.99 -5.86 2.76
CA ALA A 22 8.84 -6.57 3.33
C ALA A 22 9.11 -8.07 3.43
N MET A 23 9.70 -8.66 2.40
CA MET A 23 10.06 -10.08 2.41
C MET A 23 11.11 -10.39 3.47
N ARG A 24 12.07 -9.51 3.67
CA ARG A 24 13.09 -9.67 4.73
C ARG A 24 12.49 -9.64 6.13
N GLN A 25 11.35 -8.95 6.29
CA GLN A 25 10.63 -8.92 7.56
C GLN A 25 9.78 -10.18 7.79
N GLY A 26 9.72 -11.06 6.81
CA GLY A 26 8.98 -12.32 6.91
C GLY A 26 7.57 -12.29 6.33
N TYR A 27 7.21 -11.22 5.63
CA TYR A 27 5.89 -11.13 4.99
C TYR A 27 5.86 -11.80 3.62
N ASP A 28 4.70 -12.36 3.27
CA ASP A 28 4.41 -12.74 1.89
C ASP A 28 3.94 -11.50 1.15
N VAL A 29 4.48 -11.27 -0.04
CA VAL A 29 4.22 -10.04 -0.79
C VAL A 29 3.72 -10.35 -2.18
N VAL A 30 2.67 -9.64 -2.59
CA VAL A 30 2.26 -9.53 -3.99
C VAL A 30 2.44 -8.07 -4.38
N ALA A 31 3.18 -7.82 -5.45
CA ALA A 31 3.45 -6.47 -5.93
C ALA A 31 2.78 -6.27 -7.29
N VAL A 32 2.10 -5.14 -7.43
CA VAL A 32 1.40 -4.76 -8.66
C VAL A 32 1.84 -3.33 -9.06
N THR A 33 1.49 -2.91 -10.28
CA THR A 33 2.04 -1.69 -10.86
C THR A 33 1.04 -0.55 -11.02
N ASP A 34 -0.26 -0.81 -10.88
CA ASP A 34 -1.27 0.24 -11.01
C ASP A 34 -2.52 -0.09 -10.19
N GLY A 35 -3.46 0.85 -10.19
CA GLY A 35 -4.69 0.71 -9.40
C GLY A 35 -5.65 -0.35 -9.92
N VAL A 36 -5.64 -0.64 -11.21
CA VAL A 36 -6.48 -1.70 -11.77
C VAL A 36 -5.97 -3.06 -11.30
N ASP A 37 -4.65 -3.28 -11.38
CA ASP A 37 -4.04 -4.52 -10.90
C ASP A 37 -4.18 -4.66 -9.39
N LEU A 38 -4.14 -3.54 -8.65
CA LEU A 38 -4.41 -3.53 -7.22
C LEU A 38 -5.80 -4.08 -6.92
N LEU A 39 -6.82 -3.59 -7.61
CA LEU A 39 -8.19 -4.07 -7.41
C LEU A 39 -8.34 -5.53 -7.79
N THR A 40 -7.72 -5.95 -8.89
CA THR A 40 -7.78 -7.33 -9.37
C THR A 40 -7.16 -8.28 -8.35
N ALA A 41 -5.97 -7.95 -7.86
CA ALA A 41 -5.30 -8.79 -6.85
C ALA A 41 -6.12 -8.85 -5.56
N PHE A 42 -6.64 -7.72 -5.11
CA PHE A 42 -7.44 -7.66 -3.89
C PHE A 42 -8.72 -8.49 -3.99
N ALA A 43 -9.33 -8.53 -5.18
CA ALA A 43 -10.55 -9.31 -5.40
C ALA A 43 -10.29 -10.82 -5.42
N ASN A 44 -9.09 -11.25 -5.79
CA ASN A 44 -8.78 -12.66 -6.02
C ASN A 44 -8.02 -13.35 -4.90
N GLU A 45 -7.41 -12.58 -3.98
CA GLU A 45 -6.58 -13.13 -2.91
C GLU A 45 -6.84 -12.40 -1.60
N ARG A 46 -6.45 -13.01 -0.50
CA ARG A 46 -6.58 -12.41 0.83
C ARG A 46 -5.29 -11.71 1.21
N PHE A 47 -5.44 -10.51 1.80
CA PHE A 47 -4.31 -9.73 2.30
C PHE A 47 -4.60 -9.21 3.69
N ASP A 48 -3.54 -9.01 4.47
CA ASP A 48 -3.63 -8.44 5.82
C ASP A 48 -3.37 -6.94 5.81
N LEU A 49 -2.70 -6.44 4.78
CA LEU A 49 -2.33 -5.03 4.65
C LEU A 49 -2.14 -4.68 3.19
N ILE A 50 -2.45 -3.44 2.86
CA ILE A 50 -2.19 -2.87 1.53
C ILE A 50 -1.28 -1.66 1.71
N ILE A 51 -0.20 -1.58 0.90
CA ILE A 51 0.64 -0.39 0.79
C ILE A 51 0.52 0.08 -0.66
N THR A 52 0.08 1.30 -0.87
CA THR A 52 -0.12 1.81 -2.22
C THR A 52 0.45 3.21 -2.40
N ASP A 53 1.06 3.44 -3.56
CA ASP A 53 1.32 4.80 -4.03
C ASP A 53 -0.01 5.42 -4.46
N LEU A 54 -0.08 6.74 -4.43
CA LEU A 54 -1.25 7.48 -4.91
C LEU A 54 -1.17 7.79 -6.40
N MET A 55 0.04 8.02 -6.91
CA MET A 55 0.27 8.40 -8.30
C MET A 55 0.64 7.18 -9.13
N MET A 56 -0.35 6.59 -9.79
CA MET A 56 -0.15 5.42 -10.65
C MET A 56 -0.96 5.56 -11.93
N ALA A 57 -0.51 4.85 -12.98
CA ALA A 57 -1.24 4.78 -14.25
C ALA A 57 -2.58 4.06 -14.07
N ASN A 58 -3.49 4.27 -15.02
CA ASN A 58 -4.80 3.66 -15.17
C ASN A 58 -5.79 4.03 -14.06
N LEU A 59 -5.44 3.77 -12.80
CA LEU A 59 -6.27 4.12 -11.65
C LEU A 59 -5.34 4.46 -10.49
N ASN A 60 -5.49 5.65 -9.89
CA ASN A 60 -4.64 6.04 -8.78
C ASN A 60 -5.01 5.31 -7.48
N GLY A 61 -4.09 5.34 -6.51
CA GLY A 61 -4.25 4.61 -5.26
C GLY A 61 -5.42 5.09 -4.40
N ALA A 62 -5.74 6.38 -4.44
CA ALA A 62 -6.86 6.91 -3.68
C ALA A 62 -8.19 6.41 -4.25
N SER A 63 -8.34 6.43 -5.56
CA SER A 63 -9.55 5.92 -6.23
C SER A 63 -9.71 4.42 -6.03
N ALA A 64 -8.62 3.66 -6.14
CA ALA A 64 -8.64 2.21 -5.88
C ALA A 64 -9.08 1.92 -4.44
N THR A 65 -8.53 2.66 -3.47
CA THR A 65 -8.88 2.50 -2.06
C THR A 65 -10.35 2.81 -1.81
N GLU A 66 -10.88 3.86 -2.44
CA GLU A 66 -12.30 4.19 -2.34
C GLU A 66 -13.18 3.07 -2.85
N ILE A 67 -12.84 2.50 -4.01
CA ILE A 67 -13.59 1.38 -4.59
C ILE A 67 -13.56 0.18 -3.65
N MET A 68 -12.39 -0.16 -3.09
CA MET A 68 -12.28 -1.26 -2.13
C MET A 68 -13.15 -1.03 -0.89
N LYS A 69 -13.21 0.19 -0.38
CA LYS A 69 -14.07 0.54 0.77
C LYS A 69 -15.55 0.39 0.44
N MET A 70 -15.94 0.80 -0.75
CA MET A 70 -17.32 0.63 -1.22
C MET A 70 -17.69 -0.85 -1.35
N GLN A 71 -16.72 -1.72 -1.55
CA GLN A 71 -16.90 -3.17 -1.60
C GLN A 71 -16.82 -3.84 -0.23
N GLY A 72 -16.73 -3.06 0.85
CA GLY A 72 -16.72 -3.55 2.22
C GLY A 72 -15.34 -3.90 2.76
N ASN A 73 -14.27 -3.38 2.16
CA ASN A 73 -12.92 -3.65 2.66
C ASN A 73 -12.69 -3.11 4.06
N THR A 74 -12.13 -3.94 4.94
CA THR A 74 -11.70 -3.57 6.29
C THR A 74 -10.20 -3.72 6.49
N VAL A 75 -9.47 -4.13 5.44
CA VAL A 75 -8.00 -4.28 5.50
C VAL A 75 -7.36 -2.90 5.56
N PRO A 76 -6.38 -2.66 6.47
CA PRO A 76 -5.70 -1.37 6.53
C PRO A 76 -4.99 -1.04 5.23
N VAL A 77 -5.02 0.23 4.84
CA VAL A 77 -4.32 0.73 3.66
C VAL A 77 -3.36 1.83 4.08
N ILE A 78 -2.08 1.64 3.77
CA ILE A 78 -1.03 2.63 3.99
C ILE A 78 -0.72 3.29 2.65
N ALA A 79 -0.77 4.61 2.60
CA ALA A 79 -0.34 5.36 1.43
C ALA A 79 1.14 5.71 1.54
N LEU A 80 1.86 5.57 0.43
CA LEU A 80 3.26 5.96 0.31
C LEU A 80 3.35 6.87 -0.92
N THR A 81 3.62 8.16 -0.74
CA THR A 81 3.44 9.14 -1.80
C THR A 81 4.52 10.21 -1.84
N ALA A 82 4.82 10.70 -3.05
CA ALA A 82 5.67 11.86 -3.27
C ALA A 82 4.89 13.19 -3.20
N LEU A 83 3.56 13.13 -3.10
CA LEU A 83 2.74 14.32 -2.97
C LEU A 83 2.98 15.00 -1.63
N SER A 84 2.86 16.34 -1.61
CA SER A 84 2.95 17.10 -0.36
C SER A 84 1.69 16.89 0.51
N PRO A 85 1.75 17.24 1.81
CA PRO A 85 0.55 17.17 2.65
C PRO A 85 -0.64 17.96 2.08
N GLU A 86 -0.38 19.08 1.43
CA GLU A 86 -1.43 19.86 0.77
C GLU A 86 -2.05 19.11 -0.40
N GLY A 87 -1.21 18.37 -1.15
CA GLY A 87 -1.66 17.62 -2.32
C GLY A 87 -2.56 16.45 -2.00
N ILE A 88 -2.52 15.95 -0.76
CA ILE A 88 -3.32 14.79 -0.36
C ILE A 88 -4.43 15.13 0.63
N HIS A 89 -4.60 16.40 0.97
CA HIS A 89 -5.55 16.84 1.99
C HIS A 89 -6.95 16.27 1.80
N LEU A 90 -7.44 16.21 0.57
CA LEU A 90 -8.80 15.74 0.27
C LEU A 90 -8.97 14.23 0.38
N VAL A 91 -7.88 13.47 0.39
CA VAL A 91 -7.95 12.00 0.36
C VAL A 91 -7.32 11.33 1.60
N LYS A 92 -6.71 12.11 2.49
CA LYS A 92 -5.96 11.56 3.63
C LYS A 92 -6.79 10.64 4.52
N ASP A 93 -8.07 10.90 4.65
CA ASP A 93 -8.94 10.13 5.53
C ASP A 93 -9.29 8.74 4.97
N LYS A 94 -8.90 8.47 3.72
CA LYS A 94 -9.10 7.16 3.10
C LYS A 94 -8.07 6.13 3.58
N PHE A 95 -6.99 6.58 4.23
CA PHE A 95 -5.85 5.75 4.57
C PHE A 95 -5.66 5.62 6.08
N THR A 96 -5.19 4.46 6.49
CA THR A 96 -4.84 4.20 7.90
C THR A 96 -3.63 5.04 8.30
N LYS A 97 -2.66 5.18 7.40
CA LYS A 97 -1.44 5.95 7.62
C LYS A 97 -0.89 6.43 6.30
N ILE A 98 -0.21 7.57 6.30
CA ILE A 98 0.41 8.13 5.11
C ILE A 98 1.88 8.37 5.39
N TYR A 99 2.73 7.87 4.49
CA TYR A 99 4.17 8.14 4.50
C TYR A 99 4.54 8.92 3.25
N TYR A 100 5.37 9.94 3.42
CA TYR A 100 5.81 10.80 2.32
C TYR A 100 7.18 10.35 1.84
N LYS A 101 7.35 10.28 0.52
CA LYS A 101 8.65 9.93 -0.08
C LYS A 101 9.59 11.14 -0.07
N PRO A 102 10.89 10.94 0.18
CA PRO A 102 11.50 9.68 0.61
C PRO A 102 11.12 9.36 2.05
N CYS A 103 10.76 8.11 2.33
CA CYS A 103 10.38 7.72 3.69
C CYS A 103 11.44 6.84 4.33
N ASN A 104 11.41 6.79 5.66
CA ASN A 104 12.23 5.86 6.43
C ASN A 104 11.52 4.51 6.45
N TYR A 105 12.01 3.55 5.68
CA TYR A 105 11.38 2.23 5.58
C TYR A 105 11.43 1.45 6.89
N LYS A 106 12.42 1.71 7.74
CA LYS A 106 12.46 1.12 9.07
C LYS A 106 11.23 1.53 9.88
N ASP A 107 10.92 2.83 9.88
CA ASP A 107 9.75 3.35 10.58
C ASP A 107 8.47 2.78 9.98
N LEU A 108 8.40 2.69 8.66
CA LEU A 108 7.25 2.11 7.97
C LEU A 108 6.99 0.67 8.44
N PHE A 109 8.00 -0.19 8.43
CA PHE A 109 7.83 -1.59 8.80
C PHE A 109 7.67 -1.80 10.30
N GLU A 110 8.20 -0.93 11.15
CA GLU A 110 7.86 -0.94 12.57
C GLU A 110 6.37 -0.68 12.77
N TYR A 111 5.81 0.28 12.03
CA TYR A 111 4.38 0.55 12.08
C TYR A 111 3.56 -0.62 11.54
N VAL A 112 3.99 -1.21 10.43
CA VAL A 112 3.35 -2.40 9.87
C VAL A 112 3.27 -3.52 10.91
N GLU A 113 4.38 -3.81 11.58
CA GLU A 113 4.42 -4.85 12.60
C GLU A 113 3.48 -4.53 13.78
N SER A 114 3.43 -3.26 14.18
CA SER A 114 2.52 -2.84 15.26
C SER A 114 1.04 -3.02 14.86
N LEU A 115 0.76 -2.90 13.56
CA LEU A 115 -0.61 -2.93 13.05
C LEU A 115 -1.12 -4.34 12.79
N ILE A 116 -0.31 -5.20 12.19
CA ILE A 116 -0.74 -6.53 11.78
C ILE A 116 0.09 -7.68 12.38
N GLY A 117 1.21 -7.37 13.03
CA GLY A 117 2.13 -8.39 13.52
C GLY A 117 2.95 -9.01 12.39
N LYS A 118 3.54 -10.11 12.64
CA LYS A 118 4.25 -10.91 11.65
C LYS A 118 3.56 -12.27 11.47
#